data_4bd0179a5d65c835576843e8d38c79b4
#
_entry.id   4bd0179a5d65c835576843e8d38c79b4
#
_cell.length_a   1.000
_cell.length_b   1.000
_cell.length_c   1.000
_cell.angle_alpha   90.00
_cell.angle_beta   90.00
_cell.angle_gamma   90.00
#
_symmetry.space_group_name_H-M   'P 1'
#
loop_
_entity.id
_entity.type
_entity.pdbx_description
1 polymer ?
#
loop_
_entity_poly.entity_id
_entity_poly.type
_entity_poly.pdbx_seq_one_letter_code
_entity_poly.pdbx_strand_id
1 'polypeptide(L)'
;MVNSDYNVLKDWMFGKLNFLLEDLDPNPNYSILKMSLGEPTLKMPDFVRHELSINFNEWGKYPPSAAIPEFSNSILKYIERRNPGAEKIININKNIVPVPGTREPLHLVGLLAKNTKVGETSAIVTNPFYHAWRAGSISSGSKIHWLNA
;
A
#
# COMPACT_ATOMS: atom_id res chain seq x y z
N MET A 1 -20.15 -18.68 8.23
CA MET A 1 -20.86 -17.41 8.01
C MET A 1 -19.83 -16.37 7.57
N VAL A 2 -20.04 -15.69 6.45
CA VAL A 2 -19.15 -14.60 5.99
C VAL A 2 -19.69 -13.31 6.60
N ASN A 3 -18.79 -12.45 7.08
CA ASN A 3 -19.13 -11.15 7.63
C ASN A 3 -19.82 -10.28 6.56
N SER A 4 -21.05 -9.81 6.85
CA SER A 4 -21.87 -8.98 5.96
C SER A 4 -21.19 -7.68 5.54
N ASP A 5 -20.31 -7.11 6.39
CA ASP A 5 -19.59 -5.87 6.13
C ASP A 5 -18.69 -5.97 4.89
N TYR A 6 -18.25 -7.19 4.54
CA TYR A 6 -17.50 -7.42 3.32
C TYR A 6 -18.30 -7.24 2.03
N ASN A 7 -19.63 -7.21 2.10
CA ASN A 7 -20.45 -6.92 0.92
C ASN A 7 -20.12 -5.54 0.32
N VAL A 8 -19.76 -4.57 1.14
CA VAL A 8 -19.35 -3.23 0.70
C VAL A 8 -18.04 -3.26 -0.09
N LEU A 9 -17.21 -4.29 0.09
CA LEU A 9 -15.93 -4.47 -0.60
C LEU A 9 -16.07 -5.20 -1.95
N LYS A 10 -17.22 -5.77 -2.25
CA LYS A 10 -17.49 -6.46 -3.54
C LYS A 10 -17.48 -5.47 -4.72
N ASP A 11 -17.80 -4.21 -4.46
CA ASP A 11 -17.81 -3.14 -5.46
C ASP A 11 -16.38 -2.67 -5.77
N TRP A 12 -15.64 -3.51 -6.49
CA TRP A 12 -14.29 -3.20 -6.91
C TRP A 12 -14.30 -2.12 -8.00
N MET A 13 -13.71 -0.96 -7.72
CA MET A 13 -13.77 0.21 -8.60
C MET A 13 -13.23 -0.02 -10.01
N PHE A 14 -12.16 -0.79 -10.14
CA PHE A 14 -11.61 -1.11 -11.47
C PHE A 14 -12.48 -2.06 -12.25
N GLY A 15 -13.23 -2.95 -11.58
CA GLY A 15 -14.25 -3.78 -12.22
C GLY A 15 -15.37 -2.94 -12.80
N LYS A 16 -15.85 -1.94 -12.05
CA LYS A 16 -16.85 -0.98 -12.55
C LYS A 16 -16.33 -0.15 -13.73
N LEU A 17 -15.08 0.33 -13.63
CA LEU A 17 -14.46 1.06 -14.73
C LEU A 17 -14.33 0.21 -15.99
N ASN A 18 -13.84 -1.03 -15.86
CA ASN A 18 -13.73 -1.94 -16.99
C ASN A 18 -15.08 -2.22 -17.64
N PHE A 19 -16.12 -2.45 -16.83
CA PHE A 19 -17.49 -2.63 -17.33
C PHE A 19 -18.00 -1.40 -18.10
N LEU A 20 -17.71 -0.19 -17.61
CA LEU A 20 -18.09 1.05 -18.31
C LEU A 20 -17.33 1.28 -19.63
N LEU A 21 -16.17 0.66 -19.78
CA LEU A 21 -15.31 0.78 -20.97
C LEU A 21 -15.49 -0.38 -21.95
N GLU A 22 -16.23 -1.43 -21.60
CA GLU A 22 -16.30 -2.69 -22.35
C GLU A 22 -16.86 -2.49 -23.78
N ASP A 23 -17.85 -1.61 -23.92
CA ASP A 23 -18.53 -1.34 -25.19
C ASP A 23 -17.95 -0.12 -25.94
N LEU A 24 -16.84 0.44 -25.48
CA LEU A 24 -16.23 1.61 -26.09
C LEU A 24 -15.13 1.22 -27.08
N ASP A 25 -15.33 1.49 -28.35
CA ASP A 25 -14.31 1.38 -29.39
C ASP A 25 -13.39 2.62 -29.38
N PRO A 26 -12.11 2.46 -29.08
CA PRO A 26 -11.18 3.59 -29.11
C PRO A 26 -10.96 4.06 -30.55
N ASN A 27 -10.72 5.36 -30.73
CA ASN A 27 -10.41 5.91 -32.03
C ASN A 27 -9.13 5.25 -32.60
N PRO A 28 -9.20 4.60 -33.79
CA PRO A 28 -8.08 3.84 -34.35
C PRO A 28 -6.86 4.70 -34.74
N ASN A 29 -7.03 6.02 -34.83
CA ASN A 29 -5.95 6.95 -35.16
C ASN A 29 -5.07 7.33 -33.95
N TYR A 30 -5.43 6.90 -32.75
CA TYR A 30 -4.69 7.22 -31.53
C TYR A 30 -4.38 5.96 -30.72
N SER A 31 -3.20 5.92 -30.13
CA SER A 31 -2.88 4.88 -29.17
C SER A 31 -3.57 5.14 -27.83
N ILE A 32 -4.04 4.06 -27.18
CA ILE A 32 -4.68 4.16 -25.87
C ILE A 32 -3.65 4.57 -24.83
N LEU A 33 -3.90 5.66 -24.13
CA LEU A 33 -3.14 6.08 -22.96
C LEU A 33 -3.89 5.70 -21.68
N LYS A 34 -3.40 4.67 -20.98
CA LYS A 34 -3.99 4.22 -19.71
C LYS A 34 -3.56 5.15 -18.58
N MET A 35 -4.48 5.95 -18.06
CA MET A 35 -4.26 6.86 -16.93
C MET A 35 -5.00 6.44 -15.64
N SER A 36 -5.65 5.28 -15.65
CA SER A 36 -6.43 4.77 -14.52
C SER A 36 -5.61 4.11 -13.43
N LEU A 37 -4.34 3.78 -13.72
CA LEU A 37 -3.45 3.09 -12.79
C LEU A 37 -2.12 3.84 -12.68
N GLY A 38 -1.74 4.18 -11.45
CA GLY A 38 -0.46 4.82 -11.15
C GLY A 38 0.66 3.80 -10.93
N GLU A 39 1.14 3.19 -12.03
CA GLU A 39 2.27 2.27 -11.98
C GLU A 39 3.51 2.85 -12.68
N PRO A 40 4.72 2.47 -12.26
CA PRO A 40 5.94 2.87 -12.96
C PRO A 40 5.95 2.34 -14.41
N THR A 41 6.14 3.23 -15.38
CA THR A 41 6.22 2.88 -16.79
C THR A 41 7.65 2.81 -17.32
N LEU A 42 8.61 3.30 -16.54
CA LEU A 42 10.02 3.25 -16.89
C LEU A 42 10.61 1.86 -16.64
N LYS A 43 11.60 1.52 -17.45
CA LYS A 43 12.36 0.28 -17.26
C LYS A 43 13.01 0.26 -15.87
N MET A 44 12.99 -0.89 -15.21
CA MET A 44 13.71 -1.10 -13.95
C MET A 44 15.20 -0.77 -14.14
N PRO A 45 15.81 0.00 -13.23
CA PRO A 45 17.25 0.29 -13.29
C PRO A 45 18.10 -0.98 -13.27
N ASP A 46 19.15 -1.02 -14.08
CA ASP A 46 19.99 -2.23 -14.23
C ASP A 46 20.68 -2.66 -12.93
N PHE A 47 21.01 -1.72 -12.05
CA PHE A 47 21.61 -2.04 -10.75
C PHE A 47 20.66 -2.87 -9.86
N VAL A 48 19.35 -2.65 -9.93
CA VAL A 48 18.36 -3.46 -9.16
C VAL A 48 18.40 -4.89 -9.64
N ARG A 49 18.40 -5.11 -10.95
CA ARG A 49 18.49 -6.45 -11.52
C ARG A 49 19.80 -7.12 -11.14
N HIS A 50 20.91 -6.39 -11.15
CA HIS A 50 22.21 -6.90 -10.74
C HIS A 50 22.20 -7.37 -9.29
N GLU A 51 21.75 -6.53 -8.35
CA GLU A 51 21.66 -6.86 -6.93
C GLU A 51 20.77 -8.09 -6.67
N LEU A 52 19.64 -8.19 -7.36
CA LEU A 52 18.77 -9.37 -7.26
C LEU A 52 19.47 -10.64 -7.75
N SER A 53 20.29 -10.55 -8.80
CA SER A 53 20.99 -11.70 -9.39
C SER A 53 22.10 -12.22 -8.50
N ILE A 54 22.93 -11.37 -7.93
CA ILE A 54 24.07 -11.78 -7.08
C ILE A 54 23.61 -12.34 -5.73
N ASN A 55 22.41 -11.98 -5.27
CA ASN A 55 21.82 -12.46 -4.03
C ASN A 55 20.78 -13.58 -4.25
N PHE A 56 20.75 -14.19 -5.42
CA PHE A 56 19.72 -15.16 -5.80
C PHE A 56 19.57 -16.32 -4.81
N ASN A 57 20.66 -16.82 -4.23
CA ASN A 57 20.65 -17.94 -3.29
C ASN A 57 19.89 -17.62 -1.97
N GLU A 58 19.75 -16.34 -1.63
CA GLU A 58 19.01 -15.93 -0.43
C GLU A 58 17.48 -16.01 -0.62
N TRP A 59 17.01 -16.06 -1.85
CA TRP A 59 15.58 -16.14 -2.18
C TRP A 59 14.92 -17.45 -1.78
N GLY A 60 15.71 -18.51 -1.54
CA GLY A 60 15.23 -19.79 -1.04
C GLY A 60 14.97 -19.83 0.47
N LYS A 61 15.21 -18.74 1.19
CA LYS A 61 15.07 -18.66 2.65
C LYS A 61 13.85 -17.86 3.06
N TYR A 62 13.28 -18.20 4.20
CA TYR A 62 12.26 -17.34 4.81
C TYR A 62 12.88 -15.98 5.19
N PRO A 63 12.17 -14.86 4.92
CA PRO A 63 12.62 -13.57 5.39
C PRO A 63 12.57 -13.52 6.92
N PRO A 64 13.49 -12.79 7.57
CA PRO A 64 13.42 -12.59 9.01
C PRO A 64 12.16 -11.80 9.39
N SER A 65 11.62 -12.06 10.57
CA SER A 65 10.43 -11.35 11.10
C SER A 65 10.69 -9.87 11.42
N ALA A 66 11.94 -9.50 11.62
CA ALA A 66 12.37 -8.13 11.85
C ALA A 66 13.24 -7.64 10.68
N ALA A 67 13.29 -6.32 10.48
CA ALA A 67 14.19 -5.74 9.51
C ALA A 67 15.65 -6.04 9.86
N ILE A 68 16.41 -6.48 8.87
CA ILE A 68 17.87 -6.62 9.03
C ILE A 68 18.52 -5.24 9.21
N PRO A 69 19.63 -5.13 9.94
CA PRO A 69 20.29 -3.85 10.23
C PRO A 69 20.65 -3.05 8.97
N GLU A 70 21.11 -3.71 7.93
CA GLU A 70 21.49 -3.09 6.67
C GLU A 70 20.30 -2.40 5.99
N PHE A 71 19.15 -3.05 5.99
CA PHE A 71 17.91 -2.47 5.45
C PHE A 71 17.45 -1.27 6.29
N SER A 72 17.39 -1.42 7.60
CA SER A 72 16.96 -0.37 8.52
C SER A 72 17.86 0.86 8.45
N ASN A 73 19.18 0.67 8.39
CA ASN A 73 20.14 1.75 8.23
C ASN A 73 20.02 2.44 6.86
N SER A 74 19.75 1.69 5.80
CA SER A 74 19.55 2.26 4.47
C SER A 74 18.30 3.13 4.40
N ILE A 75 17.21 2.69 5.05
CA ILE A 75 15.99 3.48 5.18
C ILE A 75 16.24 4.75 5.99
N LEU A 76 16.95 4.65 7.12
CA LEU A 76 17.27 5.82 7.94
C LEU A 76 18.08 6.86 7.13
N LYS A 77 19.13 6.44 6.43
CA LYS A 77 19.93 7.32 5.55
C LYS A 77 19.09 7.96 4.44
N TYR A 78 18.13 7.22 3.87
CA TYR A 78 17.23 7.76 2.87
C TYR A 78 16.33 8.85 3.46
N ILE A 79 15.77 8.62 4.65
CA ILE A 79 14.89 9.57 5.33
C ILE A 79 15.67 10.81 5.74
N GLU A 80 16.87 10.66 6.34
CA GLU A 80 17.74 11.75 6.74
C GLU A 80 18.11 12.68 5.59
N ARG A 81 18.44 12.10 4.43
CA ARG A 81 18.76 12.88 3.22
C ARG A 81 17.61 13.75 2.76
N ARG A 82 16.37 13.30 2.94
CA ARG A 82 15.16 14.03 2.55
C ARG A 82 14.64 14.96 3.63
N ASN A 83 14.86 14.60 4.88
CA ASN A 83 14.34 15.28 6.07
C ASN A 83 15.45 15.33 7.12
N PRO A 84 16.41 16.28 7.00
CA PRO A 84 17.52 16.38 7.95
C PRO A 84 17.02 16.54 9.39
N GLY A 85 17.58 15.76 10.30
CA GLY A 85 17.17 15.71 11.71
C GLY A 85 16.17 14.59 12.04
N ALA A 86 15.59 13.91 11.06
CA ALA A 86 14.67 12.79 11.28
C ALA A 86 15.35 11.60 12.00
N GLU A 87 16.65 11.41 11.82
CA GLU A 87 17.45 10.37 12.48
C GLU A 87 17.43 10.49 14.01
N LYS A 88 17.16 11.69 14.54
CA LYS A 88 17.09 11.95 15.99
C LYS A 88 15.83 11.39 16.64
N ILE A 89 14.78 11.20 15.86
CA ILE A 89 13.47 10.75 16.34
C ILE A 89 13.13 9.32 15.90
N ILE A 90 13.87 8.76 14.93
CA ILE A 90 13.62 7.42 14.41
C ILE A 90 14.52 6.41 15.12
N ASN A 91 13.91 5.47 15.85
CA ASN A 91 14.58 4.31 16.36
C ASN A 91 14.46 3.16 15.36
N ILE A 92 15.56 2.76 14.74
CA ILE A 92 15.58 1.73 13.68
C ILE A 92 15.03 0.37 14.11
N ASN A 93 15.10 0.06 15.39
CA ASN A 93 14.62 -1.22 15.93
C ASN A 93 13.13 -1.20 16.32
N LYS A 94 12.50 -0.02 16.34
CA LYS A 94 11.11 0.14 16.79
C LYS A 94 10.19 0.77 15.73
N ASN A 95 10.74 1.63 14.88
CA ASN A 95 9.94 2.43 13.97
C ASN A 95 10.01 1.97 12.50
N ILE A 96 10.80 0.93 12.20
CA ILE A 96 10.94 0.39 10.85
C ILE A 96 10.48 -1.07 10.85
N VAL A 97 9.49 -1.35 10.00
CA VAL A 97 8.96 -2.69 9.79
C VAL A 97 9.08 -3.03 8.32
N PRO A 98 9.77 -4.12 7.94
CA PRO A 98 9.85 -4.56 6.55
C PRO A 98 8.49 -5.13 6.11
N VAL A 99 8.09 -4.78 4.92
CA VAL A 99 6.81 -5.21 4.35
C VAL A 99 6.96 -5.49 2.86
N PRO A 100 6.20 -6.43 2.28
CA PRO A 100 6.26 -6.76 0.86
C PRO A 100 5.48 -5.76 -0.01
N GLY A 101 5.68 -4.47 0.22
CA GLY A 101 4.91 -3.38 -0.38
C GLY A 101 3.94 -2.78 0.61
N THR A 102 3.41 -1.59 0.31
CA THR A 102 2.64 -0.77 1.27
C THR A 102 1.14 -1.08 1.30
N ARG A 103 0.62 -1.84 0.36
CA ARG A 103 -0.83 -2.11 0.25
C ARG A 103 -1.37 -2.93 1.42
N GLU A 104 -0.73 -4.06 1.70
CA GLU A 104 -1.11 -4.95 2.80
C GLU A 104 -0.94 -4.27 4.17
N PRO A 105 0.18 -3.61 4.48
CA PRO A 105 0.32 -2.88 5.73
C PRO A 105 -0.72 -1.78 5.94
N LEU A 106 -1.09 -1.04 4.90
CA LEU A 106 -2.16 -0.05 5.01
C LEU A 106 -3.51 -0.67 5.37
N HIS A 107 -3.80 -1.86 4.86
CA HIS A 107 -4.97 -2.64 5.28
C HIS A 107 -4.85 -3.06 6.75
N LEU A 108 -3.70 -3.60 7.15
CA LEU A 108 -3.45 -4.06 8.52
C LEU A 108 -3.47 -2.92 9.54
N VAL A 109 -2.99 -1.73 9.20
CA VAL A 109 -3.07 -0.55 10.08
C VAL A 109 -4.51 -0.24 10.46
N GLY A 110 -5.46 -0.39 9.54
CA GLY A 110 -6.89 -0.23 9.84
C GLY A 110 -7.38 -1.20 10.92
N LEU A 111 -6.88 -2.45 10.89
CA LEU A 111 -7.21 -3.46 11.91
C LEU A 111 -6.51 -3.15 13.25
N LEU A 112 -5.23 -2.80 13.21
CA LEU A 112 -4.42 -2.52 14.41
C LEU A 112 -4.86 -1.26 15.16
N ALA A 113 -5.33 -0.27 14.42
CA ALA A 113 -5.78 1.01 15.01
C ALA A 113 -7.11 0.89 15.77
N LYS A 114 -7.85 -0.21 15.58
CA LYS A 114 -9.10 -0.43 16.30
C LYS A 114 -8.83 -0.70 17.78
N ASN A 115 -9.34 0.18 18.64
CA ASN A 115 -9.34 -0.07 20.08
C ASN A 115 -10.63 -0.78 20.49
N THR A 116 -10.54 -2.08 20.82
CA THR A 116 -11.70 -2.87 21.23
C THR A 116 -12.29 -2.48 22.60
N LYS A 117 -11.59 -1.67 23.38
CA LYS A 117 -12.07 -1.13 24.66
C LYS A 117 -12.92 0.14 24.51
N VAL A 118 -12.89 0.76 23.35
CA VAL A 118 -13.68 1.93 23.00
C VAL A 118 -14.78 1.44 22.07
N GLY A 119 -16.01 1.84 22.24
CA GLY A 119 -17.17 1.41 21.46
C GLY A 119 -17.02 1.58 19.94
N GLU A 120 -17.84 2.37 19.29
CA GLU A 120 -17.72 2.64 17.86
C GLU A 120 -16.39 3.34 17.53
N THR A 121 -15.69 2.80 16.54
CA THR A 121 -14.50 3.41 15.96
C THR A 121 -14.84 4.02 14.60
N SER A 122 -14.21 5.14 14.28
CA SER A 122 -14.40 5.84 13.00
C SER A 122 -13.06 5.98 12.29
N ALA A 123 -13.09 5.87 10.97
CA ALA A 123 -11.96 6.12 10.10
C ALA A 123 -12.28 7.27 9.15
N ILE A 124 -11.38 8.24 9.05
CA ILE A 124 -11.46 9.30 8.05
C ILE A 124 -10.76 8.82 6.78
N VAL A 125 -11.48 8.87 5.67
CA VAL A 125 -10.97 8.48 4.36
C VAL A 125 -11.10 9.68 3.42
N THR A 126 -9.98 10.12 2.84
CA THR A 126 -9.97 11.21 1.87
C THR A 126 -10.65 10.77 0.57
N ASN A 127 -11.23 11.72 -0.15
CA ASN A 127 -11.73 11.48 -1.49
C ASN A 127 -11.08 12.51 -2.43
N PRO A 128 -10.22 12.10 -3.35
CA PRO A 128 -9.84 10.72 -3.72
C PRO A 128 -9.13 9.90 -2.64
N PHE A 129 -9.22 8.57 -2.72
CA PHE A 129 -8.71 7.68 -1.68
C PHE A 129 -7.91 6.50 -2.25
N TYR A 130 -7.10 5.89 -1.36
CA TYR A 130 -6.44 4.62 -1.65
C TYR A 130 -7.23 3.45 -1.03
N HIS A 131 -7.64 2.51 -1.86
CA HIS A 131 -8.58 1.44 -1.51
C HIS A 131 -8.12 0.54 -0.34
N ALA A 132 -6.81 0.33 -0.17
CA ALA A 132 -6.30 -0.52 0.90
C ALA A 132 -6.64 0.02 2.30
N TRP A 133 -6.52 1.34 2.51
CA TRP A 133 -6.89 2.00 3.76
C TRP A 133 -8.40 1.88 4.04
N ARG A 134 -9.22 2.16 3.04
CA ARG A 134 -10.68 1.99 3.15
C ARG A 134 -11.05 0.56 3.49
N ALA A 135 -10.46 -0.43 2.80
CA ALA A 135 -10.73 -1.83 3.04
C ALA A 135 -10.34 -2.27 4.46
N GLY A 136 -9.16 -1.88 4.95
CA GLY A 136 -8.73 -2.16 6.32
C GLY A 136 -9.65 -1.54 7.37
N SER A 137 -10.09 -0.31 7.15
CA SER A 137 -11.03 0.37 8.03
C SER A 137 -12.40 -0.33 8.11
N ILE A 138 -12.95 -0.76 6.97
CA ILE A 138 -14.19 -1.55 6.93
C ILE A 138 -13.99 -2.91 7.62
N SER A 139 -12.89 -3.60 7.33
CA SER A 139 -12.58 -4.91 7.93
C SER A 139 -12.44 -4.84 9.46
N SER A 140 -12.02 -3.68 9.99
CA SER A 140 -11.99 -3.45 11.43
C SER A 140 -13.36 -3.15 12.04
N GLY A 141 -14.42 -3.01 11.24
CA GLY A 141 -15.75 -2.58 11.68
C GLY A 141 -15.82 -1.08 12.01
N SER A 142 -14.90 -0.27 11.51
CA SER A 142 -14.93 1.18 11.71
C SER A 142 -15.93 1.85 10.76
N LYS A 143 -16.64 2.87 11.26
CA LYS A 143 -17.48 3.72 10.43
C LYS A 143 -16.63 4.64 9.58
N ILE A 144 -16.93 4.70 8.29
CA ILE A 144 -16.20 5.56 7.35
C ILE A 144 -16.80 6.97 7.35
N HIS A 145 -15.93 7.95 7.53
CA HIS A 145 -16.22 9.36 7.30
C HIS A 145 -15.39 9.88 6.14
N TRP A 146 -16.06 10.38 5.12
CA TRP A 146 -15.42 10.91 3.93
C TRP A 146 -14.98 12.35 4.14
N LEU A 147 -13.73 12.62 3.80
CA LEU A 147 -13.18 13.97 3.73
C LEU A 147 -12.90 14.27 2.25
N ASN A 148 -13.73 15.10 1.66
CA ASN A 148 -13.52 15.58 0.29
C ASN A 148 -12.40 16.62 0.26
N ALA A 149 -11.44 16.45 -0.65
CA ALA A 149 -10.35 17.38 -0.90
C ALA A 149 -10.77 18.43 -1.94
#